data_a07e6452ae372b9fbddfb2fc6988fd2a
#
_entry.id   a07e6452ae372b9fbddfb2fc6988fd2a
#
_cell.length_a   1.000
_cell.length_b   1.000
_cell.length_c   1.000
_cell.angle_alpha   90.00
_cell.angle_beta   90.00
_cell.angle_gamma   90.00
#
_symmetry.space_group_name_H-M   'P 1'
#
loop_
_entity.id
_entity.type
_entity.pdbx_description
1 polymer ?
#
loop_
_entity_poly.entity_id
_entity_poly.type
_entity_poly.pdbx_seq_one_letter_code
_entity_poly.pdbx_strand_id
1 'polypeptide(L)'
;MKARGTAALAASVVLAAGLAACGSGGGDKSSPKTLTYWASNQGRSIQQDQQVLGPELKKFEAKTGIKVKLEVIGWPDLLNRILAATSSGKGPDVVNVGNTWSASLQATGAFQGFDDATFAKVGGKTKFIPSTLTSTGAAGKPPAFVPLYGLAYGLFYNKKLFADADLQPPQTWQDLVSDAKKLTVPAKKQYGVVMEGASYTEGSHFAFMFGAQNGAKLFQGGQPGFDSPQMVAGVKQYVDLMAGQKVVNPSNAEYVNDSDMLKDFAGGKAAMMMIQSYAPKGLAENGMKEGEFGIVPIPVISPLPPGGRKVSSHVAGINIGVFKNSANKDGALKLVDFLTSPDEQKILDTQLGPLPVVQEAYNDPKFQTPEIKTFKDILANSSETLPMIPQEAQFETLVGNTVKQLIADAASGKTVDDQTIKNALTAANKKMQTGG
;
A
#
# COMPACT_ATOMS: atom_id res chain seq x y z
N MET A 1 56.34 -52.28 -1.15
CA MET A 1 57.43 -51.98 -0.19
C MET A 1 56.84 -51.16 0.92
N LYS A 2 56.68 -51.79 2.07
CA LYS A 2 57.22 -51.43 3.41
C LYS A 2 56.67 -50.08 3.89
N ALA A 3 55.92 -49.99 4.89
CA ALA A 3 55.76 -50.66 6.19
C ALA A 3 55.77 -49.57 7.29
N ARG A 4 54.83 -49.69 8.18
CA ARG A 4 54.93 -49.54 9.66
C ARG A 4 55.20 -48.11 10.20
N GLY A 5 54.62 -47.69 11.24
CA GLY A 5 53.86 -48.30 12.32
C GLY A 5 53.86 -47.40 13.51
N THR A 6 52.95 -47.77 14.37
CA THR A 6 52.89 -47.71 15.86
C THR A 6 52.65 -46.34 16.51
N ALA A 7 51.52 -46.13 17.18
CA ALA A 7 50.97 -46.65 18.44
C ALA A 7 51.69 -46.19 19.69
N ALA A 8 50.94 -45.54 20.60
CA ALA A 8 50.86 -45.73 22.04
C ALA A 8 50.16 -44.52 22.68
N LEU A 9 49.07 -44.73 23.29
CA LEU A 9 48.71 -45.11 24.66
C LEU A 9 48.80 -43.97 25.68
N ALA A 10 47.63 -43.60 26.14
CA ALA A 10 47.06 -43.61 27.47
C ALA A 10 47.59 -42.56 28.47
N ALA A 11 46.63 -41.85 29.05
CA ALA A 11 46.41 -41.87 30.50
C ALA A 11 45.12 -41.14 30.86
N SER A 12 44.21 -41.91 31.43
CA SER A 12 43.01 -41.49 32.12
C SER A 12 43.35 -40.85 33.45
N VAL A 13 42.71 -39.72 33.81
CA VAL A 13 42.48 -39.36 35.20
C VAL A 13 41.04 -38.91 35.35
N VAL A 14 40.29 -39.74 36.06
CA VAL A 14 38.96 -39.45 36.62
C VAL A 14 39.17 -38.68 37.90
N LEU A 15 38.49 -37.55 38.06
CA LEU A 15 38.12 -37.06 39.39
C LEU A 15 36.68 -36.57 39.37
N ALA A 16 35.82 -37.34 39.98
CA ALA A 16 34.47 -36.99 40.40
C ALA A 16 34.51 -36.23 41.71
N ALA A 17 33.73 -35.19 41.86
CA ALA A 17 32.93 -34.88 43.04
C ALA A 17 32.47 -33.42 43.01
N GLY A 18 31.18 -33.23 43.18
CA GLY A 18 30.59 -31.92 43.43
C GLY A 18 29.08 -31.91 43.16
N LEU A 19 28.30 -32.77 43.85
CA LEU A 19 26.86 -32.64 44.02
C LEU A 19 26.55 -31.41 44.87
N ALA A 20 25.38 -30.82 44.48
CA ALA A 20 24.49 -29.97 45.27
C ALA A 20 24.57 -28.48 45.01
N ALA A 21 23.57 -28.05 44.22
CA ALA A 21 22.69 -26.97 44.63
C ALA A 21 21.41 -27.03 43.78
N CYS A 22 20.36 -27.63 44.29
CA CYS A 22 18.99 -27.36 43.90
C CYS A 22 18.72 -25.88 44.18
N GLY A 23 18.78 -25.05 43.16
CA GLY A 23 18.25 -23.70 43.16
C GLY A 23 17.07 -23.70 42.22
N SER A 24 15.86 -23.81 42.76
CA SER A 24 14.62 -23.46 42.09
C SER A 24 14.60 -21.97 41.83
N GLY A 25 15.31 -21.55 40.81
CA GLY A 25 15.20 -20.20 40.21
C GLY A 25 14.31 -20.31 39.00
N GLY A 26 13.07 -19.86 39.10
CA GLY A 26 12.27 -19.53 37.93
C GLY A 26 13.04 -18.52 37.09
N GLY A 27 13.77 -19.02 36.10
CA GLY A 27 14.44 -18.17 35.14
C GLY A 27 13.39 -17.43 34.32
N ASP A 28 13.14 -16.18 34.67
CA ASP A 28 12.56 -15.24 33.77
C ASP A 28 13.33 -15.36 32.44
N LYS A 29 12.72 -15.98 31.44
CA LYS A 29 13.22 -15.96 30.08
C LYS A 29 13.11 -14.51 29.64
N SER A 30 14.16 -13.72 29.85
CA SER A 30 14.22 -12.35 29.41
C SER A 30 13.86 -12.31 27.92
N SER A 31 12.82 -11.57 27.57
CA SER A 31 12.42 -11.40 26.18
C SER A 31 13.61 -10.90 25.35
N PRO A 32 13.76 -11.33 24.08
CA PRO A 32 14.84 -10.88 23.23
C PRO A 32 14.91 -9.35 23.18
N LYS A 33 16.12 -8.79 23.36
CA LYS A 33 16.35 -7.34 23.30
C LYS A 33 16.43 -6.80 21.86
N THR A 34 16.12 -7.62 20.86
CA THR A 34 16.17 -7.25 19.46
C THR A 34 14.88 -7.69 18.77
N LEU A 35 14.26 -6.76 18.05
CA LEU A 35 13.11 -6.99 17.15
C LEU A 35 13.55 -6.92 15.70
N THR A 36 12.85 -7.63 14.82
CA THR A 36 12.91 -7.47 13.38
C THR A 36 11.66 -6.73 12.91
N TYR A 37 11.84 -5.71 12.07
CA TYR A 37 10.74 -4.92 11.52
C TYR A 37 10.84 -4.85 10.00
N TRP A 38 9.83 -5.36 9.30
CA TRP A 38 9.66 -5.20 7.86
C TRP A 38 8.76 -4.01 7.58
N ALA A 39 9.34 -2.94 7.08
CA ALA A 39 8.62 -1.75 6.64
C ALA A 39 8.36 -1.81 5.14
N SER A 40 7.20 -1.33 4.71
CA SER A 40 6.92 -1.06 3.30
C SER A 40 7.69 0.18 2.83
N ASN A 41 8.08 0.21 1.56
CA ASN A 41 8.66 1.41 0.97
C ASN A 41 7.57 2.48 0.78
N GLN A 42 7.68 3.60 1.49
CA GLN A 42 6.78 4.75 1.43
C GLN A 42 7.40 5.97 0.76
N GLY A 43 8.70 6.15 0.91
CA GLY A 43 9.45 7.18 0.22
C GLY A 43 9.84 6.74 -1.20
N ARG A 44 10.46 7.64 -1.96
CA ARG A 44 10.90 7.39 -3.34
C ARG A 44 11.94 6.27 -3.49
N SER A 45 12.52 5.80 -2.40
CA SER A 45 13.50 4.71 -2.39
C SER A 45 13.58 4.04 -1.01
N ILE A 46 13.98 2.77 -1.02
CA ILE A 46 14.28 2.01 0.20
C ILE A 46 15.31 2.76 1.08
N GLN A 47 16.29 3.42 0.46
CA GLN A 47 17.29 4.19 1.18
C GLN A 47 16.69 5.40 1.90
N GLN A 48 15.72 6.10 1.28
CA GLN A 48 15.03 7.22 1.92
C GLN A 48 14.24 6.74 3.15
N ASP A 49 13.49 5.65 3.03
CA ASP A 49 12.76 5.09 4.18
C ASP A 49 13.71 4.72 5.32
N GLN A 50 14.88 4.13 5.01
CA GLN A 50 15.90 3.82 6.01
C GLN A 50 16.46 5.08 6.69
N GLN A 51 16.62 6.18 5.93
CA GLN A 51 17.08 7.47 6.46
C GLN A 51 16.04 8.12 7.36
N VAL A 52 14.75 7.95 7.07
CA VAL A 52 13.63 8.46 7.88
C VAL A 52 13.40 7.61 9.12
N LEU A 53 13.26 6.29 8.95
CA LEU A 53 12.94 5.38 10.05
C LEU A 53 14.12 5.13 10.99
N GLY A 54 15.34 5.12 10.48
CA GLY A 54 16.53 4.78 11.28
C GLY A 54 16.74 5.62 12.54
N PRO A 55 16.69 6.96 12.47
CA PRO A 55 16.77 7.83 13.64
C PRO A 55 15.65 7.59 14.66
N GLU A 56 14.41 7.37 14.18
CA GLU A 56 13.25 7.14 15.04
C GLU A 56 13.35 5.80 15.77
N LEU A 57 13.81 4.75 15.09
CA LEU A 57 14.07 3.46 15.73
C LEU A 57 15.21 3.51 16.76
N LYS A 58 16.21 4.40 16.59
CA LYS A 58 17.22 4.67 17.62
C LYS A 58 16.61 5.39 18.84
N LYS A 59 15.65 6.30 18.66
CA LYS A 59 14.91 6.91 19.78
C LYS A 59 14.11 5.86 20.53
N PHE A 60 13.46 4.92 19.81
CA PHE A 60 12.77 3.79 20.43
C PHE A 60 13.74 2.91 21.24
N GLU A 61 14.91 2.58 20.68
CA GLU A 61 15.95 1.81 21.37
C GLU A 61 16.41 2.53 22.66
N ALA A 62 16.64 3.84 22.59
CA ALA A 62 17.05 4.64 23.75
C ALA A 62 15.99 4.65 24.85
N LYS A 63 14.68 4.70 24.48
CA LYS A 63 13.57 4.71 25.44
C LYS A 63 13.30 3.33 26.10
N THR A 64 13.55 2.24 25.36
CA THR A 64 13.07 0.90 25.76
C THR A 64 14.17 -0.10 26.02
N GLY A 65 15.39 0.17 25.56
CA GLY A 65 16.50 -0.80 25.54
C GLY A 65 16.33 -1.92 24.50
N ILE A 66 15.32 -1.81 23.60
CA ILE A 66 15.01 -2.82 22.58
C ILE A 66 15.53 -2.33 21.24
N LYS A 67 16.49 -3.05 20.67
CA LYS A 67 17.05 -2.78 19.34
C LYS A 67 16.08 -3.23 18.25
N VAL A 68 15.98 -2.48 17.14
CA VAL A 68 15.18 -2.84 15.99
C VAL A 68 16.06 -3.03 14.76
N LYS A 69 15.98 -4.21 14.14
CA LYS A 69 16.57 -4.49 12.83
C LYS A 69 15.51 -4.16 11.77
N LEU A 70 15.73 -3.04 11.09
CA LEU A 70 14.85 -2.59 10.00
C LEU A 70 15.24 -3.26 8.69
N GLU A 71 14.24 -3.75 7.97
CA GLU A 71 14.30 -4.11 6.56
C GLU A 71 13.17 -3.42 5.82
N VAL A 72 13.49 -2.55 4.85
CA VAL A 72 12.50 -1.92 3.99
C VAL A 72 12.32 -2.76 2.73
N ILE A 73 11.08 -3.07 2.38
CA ILE A 73 10.73 -3.98 1.28
C ILE A 73 9.88 -3.22 0.27
N GLY A 74 10.25 -3.32 -1.01
CA GLY A 74 9.48 -2.75 -2.11
C GLY A 74 8.13 -3.44 -2.30
N TRP A 75 7.14 -2.69 -2.76
CA TRP A 75 5.76 -3.16 -2.97
C TRP A 75 5.64 -4.40 -3.87
N PRO A 76 6.41 -4.55 -4.98
CA PRO A 76 6.32 -5.74 -5.82
C PRO A 76 6.59 -7.06 -5.09
N ASP A 77 7.41 -7.03 -4.04
CA ASP A 77 7.87 -8.22 -3.31
C ASP A 77 7.18 -8.41 -1.96
N LEU A 78 6.63 -7.34 -1.38
CA LEU A 78 6.21 -7.30 0.02
C LEU A 78 5.15 -8.37 0.34
N LEU A 79 4.07 -8.45 -0.42
CA LEU A 79 2.98 -9.41 -0.17
C LEU A 79 3.48 -10.86 -0.23
N ASN A 80 4.25 -11.20 -1.27
CA ASN A 80 4.79 -12.55 -1.44
C ASN A 80 5.71 -12.95 -0.29
N ARG A 81 6.55 -12.02 0.19
CA ARG A 81 7.42 -12.26 1.34
C ARG A 81 6.62 -12.48 2.63
N ILE A 82 5.56 -11.70 2.85
CA ILE A 82 4.68 -11.87 4.00
C ILE A 82 3.99 -13.24 3.93
N LEU A 83 3.43 -13.64 2.79
CA LEU A 83 2.78 -14.94 2.62
C LEU A 83 3.76 -16.11 2.85
N ALA A 84 4.99 -16.02 2.32
CA ALA A 84 6.03 -17.00 2.60
C ALA A 84 6.39 -17.07 4.09
N ALA A 85 6.44 -15.92 4.78
CA ALA A 85 6.69 -15.85 6.22
C ALA A 85 5.54 -16.46 7.03
N THR A 86 4.27 -16.23 6.64
CA THR A 86 3.11 -16.84 7.32
C THR A 86 3.12 -18.37 7.18
N SER A 87 3.47 -18.88 6.00
CA SER A 87 3.50 -20.33 5.71
C SER A 87 4.67 -21.03 6.40
N SER A 88 5.85 -20.41 6.46
CA SER A 88 7.05 -21.01 7.07
C SER A 88 7.14 -20.81 8.58
N GLY A 89 6.35 -19.90 9.14
CA GLY A 89 6.48 -19.45 10.52
C GLY A 89 7.76 -18.69 10.83
N LYS A 90 8.49 -18.22 9.79
CA LYS A 90 9.75 -17.47 9.91
C LYS A 90 9.55 -16.03 9.41
N GLY A 91 8.72 -15.27 10.13
CA GLY A 91 8.45 -13.87 9.86
C GLY A 91 9.24 -12.91 10.75
N PRO A 92 9.11 -11.60 10.51
CA PRO A 92 9.60 -10.58 11.41
C PRO A 92 8.73 -10.53 12.69
N ASP A 93 9.15 -9.72 13.66
CA ASP A 93 8.30 -9.45 14.83
C ASP A 93 7.17 -8.49 14.49
N VAL A 94 7.48 -7.45 13.71
CA VAL A 94 6.56 -6.39 13.28
C VAL A 94 6.63 -6.22 11.77
N VAL A 95 5.49 -5.95 11.12
CA VAL A 95 5.42 -5.79 9.67
C VAL A 95 4.39 -4.74 9.26
N ASN A 96 4.72 -3.96 8.24
CA ASN A 96 3.77 -3.14 7.49
C ASN A 96 3.07 -3.98 6.43
N VAL A 97 1.79 -3.71 6.22
CA VAL A 97 0.96 -4.34 5.20
C VAL A 97 0.12 -3.30 4.48
N GLY A 98 -0.17 -3.50 3.20
CA GLY A 98 -1.25 -2.76 2.55
C GLY A 98 -2.55 -3.00 3.32
N ASN A 99 -3.30 -1.93 3.60
CA ASN A 99 -4.50 -2.06 4.41
C ASN A 99 -5.54 -3.00 3.77
N THR A 100 -5.59 -3.08 2.47
CA THR A 100 -6.45 -3.96 1.69
C THR A 100 -6.18 -5.45 1.96
N TRP A 101 -4.92 -5.82 2.22
CA TRP A 101 -4.51 -7.21 2.50
C TRP A 101 -4.89 -7.71 3.91
N SER A 102 -5.36 -6.81 4.78
CA SER A 102 -5.54 -7.10 6.21
C SER A 102 -6.45 -8.29 6.47
N ALA A 103 -7.58 -8.41 5.77
CA ALA A 103 -8.50 -9.52 5.95
C ALA A 103 -7.93 -10.86 5.44
N SER A 104 -7.20 -10.84 4.32
CA SER A 104 -6.53 -12.01 3.75
C SER A 104 -5.42 -12.51 4.67
N LEU A 105 -4.59 -11.60 5.15
CA LEU A 105 -3.50 -11.93 6.07
C LEU A 105 -4.03 -12.35 7.45
N GLN A 106 -5.12 -11.75 7.94
CA GLN A 106 -5.79 -12.18 9.14
C GLN A 106 -6.27 -13.64 9.05
N ALA A 107 -6.77 -14.04 7.89
CA ALA A 107 -7.26 -15.41 7.66
C ALA A 107 -6.15 -16.46 7.74
N THR A 108 -4.88 -16.10 7.56
CA THR A 108 -3.73 -17.01 7.76
C THR A 108 -3.55 -17.44 9.23
N GLY A 109 -4.10 -16.67 10.18
CA GLY A 109 -3.93 -16.90 11.61
C GLY A 109 -2.54 -16.58 12.17
N ALA A 110 -1.63 -16.02 11.34
CA ALA A 110 -0.23 -15.77 11.70
C ALA A 110 -0.04 -14.47 12.51
N PHE A 111 -1.05 -13.61 12.60
CA PHE A 111 -0.94 -12.31 13.25
C PHE A 111 -1.63 -12.23 14.61
N GLN A 112 -1.10 -11.39 15.50
CA GLN A 112 -1.68 -11.06 16.78
C GLN A 112 -3.01 -10.32 16.58
N GLY A 113 -4.08 -10.77 17.23
CA GLY A 113 -5.33 -10.02 17.24
C GLY A 113 -5.26 -8.82 18.19
N PHE A 114 -5.90 -7.73 17.79
CA PHE A 114 -6.07 -6.52 18.61
C PHE A 114 -7.47 -6.50 19.24
N ASP A 115 -7.63 -7.24 20.34
CA ASP A 115 -8.76 -7.06 21.26
C ASP A 115 -8.57 -5.79 22.11
N ASP A 116 -9.53 -5.48 22.96
CA ASP A 116 -9.48 -4.27 23.80
C ASP A 116 -8.23 -4.23 24.69
N ALA A 117 -7.80 -5.38 25.22
CA ALA A 117 -6.61 -5.49 26.06
C ALA A 117 -5.31 -5.23 25.24
N THR A 118 -5.26 -5.71 24.01
CA THR A 118 -4.14 -5.47 23.09
C THR A 118 -4.14 -4.03 22.58
N PHE A 119 -5.32 -3.47 22.26
CA PHE A 119 -5.43 -2.04 21.93
C PHE A 119 -4.94 -1.13 23.06
N ALA A 120 -5.24 -1.47 24.32
CA ALA A 120 -4.75 -0.71 25.47
C ALA A 120 -3.21 -0.60 25.52
N LYS A 121 -2.49 -1.63 25.02
CA LYS A 121 -1.02 -1.66 24.94
C LYS A 121 -0.45 -0.77 23.83
N VAL A 122 -1.28 -0.30 22.91
CA VAL A 122 -0.89 0.58 21.79
C VAL A 122 -1.60 1.92 21.85
N GLY A 123 -1.91 2.40 23.04
CA GLY A 123 -2.50 3.71 23.29
C GLY A 123 -4.02 3.80 23.12
N GLY A 124 -4.71 2.65 22.94
CA GLY A 124 -6.16 2.57 22.84
C GLY A 124 -6.71 2.73 21.43
N LYS A 125 -7.87 2.13 21.18
CA LYS A 125 -8.55 2.17 19.87
C LYS A 125 -9.00 3.57 19.49
N THR A 126 -9.37 4.39 20.47
CA THR A 126 -9.95 5.73 20.28
C THR A 126 -8.93 6.78 19.80
N LYS A 127 -7.62 6.49 19.86
CA LYS A 127 -6.62 7.41 19.30
C LYS A 127 -6.65 7.46 17.77
N PHE A 128 -7.10 6.37 17.12
CA PHE A 128 -7.12 6.25 15.67
C PHE A 128 -8.35 6.90 15.06
N ILE A 129 -8.20 7.37 13.83
CA ILE A 129 -9.30 7.89 13.02
C ILE A 129 -10.26 6.74 12.69
N PRO A 130 -11.58 6.85 12.98
CA PRO A 130 -12.50 5.72 12.83
C PRO A 130 -12.55 5.10 11.44
N SER A 131 -12.46 5.91 10.36
CA SER A 131 -12.46 5.40 8.98
C SER A 131 -11.26 4.50 8.68
N THR A 132 -10.08 4.77 9.24
CA THR A 132 -8.88 3.95 9.01
C THR A 132 -8.97 2.58 9.70
N LEU A 133 -9.76 2.46 10.75
CA LEU A 133 -10.00 1.19 11.43
C LEU A 133 -10.88 0.21 10.62
N THR A 134 -11.61 0.69 9.62
CA THR A 134 -12.48 -0.17 8.79
C THR A 134 -11.72 -1.17 7.92
N SER A 135 -10.42 -0.94 7.71
CA SER A 135 -9.54 -1.75 6.86
C SER A 135 -8.45 -2.51 7.62
N THR A 136 -8.66 -2.80 8.91
CA THR A 136 -7.64 -3.46 9.76
C THR A 136 -7.85 -4.96 9.96
N GLY A 137 -8.87 -5.54 9.32
CA GLY A 137 -9.21 -6.96 9.37
C GLY A 137 -10.66 -7.21 8.92
N ALA A 138 -11.05 -8.48 8.88
CA ALA A 138 -12.39 -8.88 8.47
C ALA A 138 -13.46 -8.44 9.48
N ALA A 139 -14.62 -8.05 8.98
CA ALA A 139 -15.76 -7.66 9.81
C ALA A 139 -16.15 -8.75 10.82
N GLY A 140 -16.51 -8.34 12.04
CA GLY A 140 -16.95 -9.25 13.10
C GLY A 140 -15.83 -10.03 13.79
N LYS A 141 -14.55 -9.74 13.47
CA LYS A 141 -13.38 -10.30 14.16
C LYS A 141 -12.55 -9.19 14.81
N PRO A 142 -11.82 -9.47 15.92
CA PRO A 142 -10.80 -8.53 16.39
C PRO A 142 -9.82 -8.22 15.27
N PRO A 143 -9.48 -6.95 15.01
CA PRO A 143 -8.49 -6.58 13.99
C PRO A 143 -7.18 -7.35 14.15
N ALA A 144 -6.50 -7.65 13.05
CA ALA A 144 -5.17 -8.24 13.06
C ALA A 144 -4.06 -7.19 12.94
N PHE A 145 -4.44 -5.97 12.63
CA PHE A 145 -3.54 -4.83 12.39
C PHE A 145 -4.11 -3.56 13.03
N VAL A 146 -3.27 -2.53 13.12
CA VAL A 146 -3.70 -1.16 13.42
C VAL A 146 -3.23 -0.23 12.30
N PRO A 147 -3.92 0.90 12.05
CA PRO A 147 -3.49 1.85 11.04
C PRO A 147 -2.11 2.45 11.36
N LEU A 148 -1.27 2.65 10.35
CA LEU A 148 0.02 3.32 10.46
C LEU A 148 0.09 4.57 9.60
N TYR A 149 -0.33 4.51 8.33
CA TYR A 149 -0.38 5.63 7.39
C TYR A 149 -1.72 5.66 6.68
N GLY A 150 -2.33 6.85 6.60
CA GLY A 150 -3.54 7.10 5.84
C GLY A 150 -3.21 7.56 4.42
N LEU A 151 -3.97 7.10 3.43
CA LEU A 151 -3.81 7.48 2.04
C LEU A 151 -5.18 7.67 1.38
N ALA A 152 -5.26 8.56 0.40
CA ALA A 152 -6.42 8.76 -0.45
C ALA A 152 -5.97 9.10 -1.86
N TYR A 153 -6.69 8.64 -2.88
CA TYR A 153 -6.45 9.03 -4.26
C TYR A 153 -7.05 10.39 -4.56
N GLY A 154 -6.37 11.14 -5.45
CA GLY A 154 -6.85 12.38 -6.03
C GLY A 154 -6.37 12.53 -7.46
N LEU A 155 -7.01 13.41 -8.22
CA LEU A 155 -6.53 13.88 -9.51
C LEU A 155 -5.67 15.13 -9.29
N PHE A 156 -4.40 15.01 -9.61
CA PHE A 156 -3.46 16.13 -9.67
C PHE A 156 -3.45 16.70 -11.08
N TYR A 157 -3.47 18.02 -11.21
CA TYR A 157 -3.36 18.70 -12.48
C TYR A 157 -2.31 19.82 -12.44
N ASN A 158 -1.55 19.97 -13.52
CA ASN A 158 -0.54 21.00 -13.67
C ASN A 158 -1.21 22.33 -14.02
N LYS A 159 -1.22 23.27 -13.07
CA LYS A 159 -1.93 24.55 -13.21
C LYS A 159 -1.43 25.37 -14.39
N LYS A 160 -0.11 25.33 -14.69
CA LYS A 160 0.44 26.06 -15.83
C LYS A 160 -0.08 25.49 -17.15
N LEU A 161 -0.04 24.18 -17.34
CA LEU A 161 -0.52 23.56 -18.59
C LEU A 161 -2.01 23.77 -18.79
N PHE A 162 -2.81 23.76 -17.71
CA PHE A 162 -4.23 24.07 -17.76
C PHE A 162 -4.49 25.52 -18.10
N ALA A 163 -3.79 26.46 -17.45
CA ALA A 163 -3.92 27.89 -17.76
C ALA A 163 -3.49 28.22 -19.18
N ASP A 164 -2.39 27.66 -19.68
CA ASP A 164 -1.91 27.86 -21.06
C ASP A 164 -2.92 27.37 -22.13
N ALA A 165 -3.81 26.43 -21.75
CA ALA A 165 -4.84 25.85 -22.61
C ALA A 165 -6.26 26.42 -22.35
N ASP A 166 -6.38 27.41 -21.46
CA ASP A 166 -7.67 27.99 -21.01
C ASP A 166 -8.64 26.92 -20.49
N LEU A 167 -8.13 26.01 -19.63
CA LEU A 167 -8.88 24.91 -19.04
C LEU A 167 -9.10 25.12 -17.52
N GLN A 168 -10.26 24.66 -17.04
CA GLN A 168 -10.55 24.50 -15.63
C GLN A 168 -10.34 23.04 -15.19
N PRO A 169 -10.13 22.75 -13.90
CA PRO A 169 -10.04 21.37 -13.43
C PRO A 169 -11.28 20.57 -13.83
N PRO A 170 -11.12 19.33 -14.34
CA PRO A 170 -12.21 18.53 -14.85
C PRO A 170 -13.19 18.15 -13.70
N GLN A 171 -14.48 18.25 -13.97
CA GLN A 171 -15.56 17.94 -13.01
C GLN A 171 -16.16 16.56 -13.26
N THR A 172 -16.08 16.07 -14.50
CA THR A 172 -16.57 14.75 -14.91
C THR A 172 -15.45 13.94 -15.57
N TRP A 173 -15.62 12.62 -15.67
CA TRP A 173 -14.69 11.78 -16.41
C TRP A 173 -14.58 12.21 -17.89
N GLN A 174 -15.68 12.64 -18.46
CA GLN A 174 -15.73 13.13 -19.84
C GLN A 174 -14.89 14.39 -20.02
N ASP A 175 -14.91 15.31 -19.03
CA ASP A 175 -14.05 16.50 -19.02
C ASP A 175 -12.57 16.10 -18.94
N LEU A 176 -12.23 15.15 -18.02
CA LEU A 176 -10.87 14.65 -17.88
C LEU A 176 -10.33 14.13 -19.23
N VAL A 177 -11.12 13.30 -19.92
CA VAL A 177 -10.71 12.72 -21.21
C VAL A 177 -10.59 13.82 -22.29
N SER A 178 -11.53 14.77 -22.34
CA SER A 178 -11.50 15.90 -23.27
C SER A 178 -10.26 16.77 -23.06
N ASP A 179 -9.98 17.12 -21.80
CA ASP A 179 -8.84 17.96 -21.43
C ASP A 179 -7.52 17.22 -21.67
N ALA A 180 -7.47 15.93 -21.34
CA ALA A 180 -6.32 15.10 -21.62
C ALA A 180 -5.96 15.08 -23.12
N LYS A 181 -6.96 15.01 -24.00
CA LYS A 181 -6.76 15.09 -25.46
C LYS A 181 -6.19 16.45 -25.90
N LYS A 182 -6.75 17.55 -25.39
CA LYS A 182 -6.27 18.91 -25.70
C LYS A 182 -4.83 19.12 -25.23
N LEU A 183 -4.47 18.53 -24.08
CA LEU A 183 -3.16 18.66 -23.47
C LEU A 183 -2.13 17.63 -23.97
N THR A 184 -2.54 16.70 -24.85
CA THR A 184 -1.63 15.72 -25.46
C THR A 184 -1.01 16.31 -26.73
N VAL A 185 0.30 16.57 -26.68
CA VAL A 185 1.09 17.11 -27.80
C VAL A 185 2.34 16.23 -27.97
N PRO A 186 2.25 15.09 -28.69
CA PRO A 186 3.34 14.11 -28.79
C PRO A 186 4.65 14.69 -29.33
N ALA A 187 4.57 15.66 -30.25
CA ALA A 187 5.74 16.37 -30.77
C ALA A 187 6.55 17.10 -29.69
N LYS A 188 5.91 17.49 -28.58
CA LYS A 188 6.53 18.08 -27.39
C LYS A 188 6.83 17.05 -26.32
N LYS A 189 6.57 15.76 -26.55
CA LYS A 189 6.60 14.67 -25.55
C LYS A 189 5.71 14.98 -24.33
N GLN A 190 4.62 15.72 -24.55
CA GLN A 190 3.63 16.08 -23.55
C GLN A 190 2.39 15.23 -23.74
N TYR A 191 1.86 14.67 -22.67
CA TYR A 191 0.67 13.83 -22.63
C TYR A 191 -0.34 14.35 -21.62
N GLY A 192 -1.62 14.08 -21.85
CA GLY A 192 -2.68 14.53 -20.95
C GLY A 192 -2.63 13.84 -19.59
N VAL A 193 -2.25 12.57 -19.55
CA VAL A 193 -2.20 11.77 -18.31
C VAL A 193 -0.90 10.97 -18.24
N VAL A 194 -0.37 10.79 -17.05
CA VAL A 194 0.67 9.80 -16.72
C VAL A 194 0.13 8.76 -15.76
N MET A 195 0.58 7.48 -15.88
CA MET A 195 0.13 6.37 -15.06
C MET A 195 1.26 5.39 -14.73
N GLU A 196 1.10 4.61 -13.65
CA GLU A 196 1.95 3.47 -13.29
C GLU A 196 1.45 2.18 -13.97
N GLY A 197 1.71 2.06 -15.28
CA GLY A 197 1.14 0.97 -16.07
C GLY A 197 1.63 -0.43 -15.72
N ALA A 198 2.79 -0.56 -15.05
CA ALA A 198 3.35 -1.84 -14.63
C ALA A 198 3.05 -2.20 -13.17
N SER A 199 2.33 -1.36 -12.42
CA SER A 199 1.94 -1.61 -11.04
C SER A 199 0.66 -2.45 -10.98
N TYR A 200 0.73 -3.66 -10.42
CA TYR A 200 -0.47 -4.50 -10.24
C TYR A 200 -1.39 -3.93 -9.15
N THR A 201 -0.83 -3.31 -8.11
CA THR A 201 -1.62 -2.69 -7.04
C THR A 201 -2.42 -1.52 -7.57
N GLU A 202 -1.81 -0.60 -8.32
CA GLU A 202 -2.53 0.49 -8.97
C GLU A 202 -3.58 -0.02 -9.95
N GLY A 203 -3.24 -1.02 -10.76
CA GLY A 203 -4.19 -1.68 -11.67
C GLY A 203 -5.43 -2.21 -10.97
N SER A 204 -5.29 -2.84 -9.82
CA SER A 204 -6.41 -3.37 -9.03
C SER A 204 -7.24 -2.26 -8.36
N HIS A 205 -6.57 -1.23 -7.84
CA HIS A 205 -7.23 -0.10 -7.18
C HIS A 205 -8.09 0.69 -8.16
N PHE A 206 -7.57 1.01 -9.34
CA PHE A 206 -8.36 1.68 -10.38
C PHE A 206 -9.45 0.78 -10.94
N ALA A 207 -9.22 -0.52 -11.10
CA ALA A 207 -10.27 -1.47 -11.48
C ALA A 207 -11.41 -1.48 -10.45
N PHE A 208 -11.11 -1.45 -9.14
CA PHE A 208 -12.12 -1.33 -8.10
C PHE A 208 -12.89 0.00 -8.19
N MET A 209 -12.18 1.14 -8.20
CA MET A 209 -12.81 2.45 -8.18
C MET A 209 -13.68 2.68 -9.41
N PHE A 210 -13.15 2.42 -10.61
CA PHE A 210 -13.92 2.59 -11.85
C PHE A 210 -14.98 1.50 -12.04
N GLY A 211 -14.72 0.29 -11.57
CA GLY A 211 -15.75 -0.74 -11.46
C GLY A 211 -16.93 -0.27 -10.61
N ALA A 212 -16.68 0.32 -9.45
CA ALA A 212 -17.70 0.88 -8.58
C ALA A 212 -18.48 2.03 -9.24
N GLN A 213 -17.81 2.93 -9.96
CA GLN A 213 -18.46 3.97 -10.76
C GLN A 213 -19.39 3.39 -11.82
N ASN A 214 -19.07 2.23 -12.37
CA ASN A 214 -19.88 1.51 -13.35
C ASN A 214 -20.89 0.53 -12.74
N GLY A 215 -21.01 0.45 -11.41
CA GLY A 215 -21.97 -0.42 -10.71
C GLY A 215 -21.49 -1.85 -10.48
N ALA A 216 -20.20 -2.14 -10.69
CA ALA A 216 -19.63 -3.45 -10.44
C ALA A 216 -19.69 -3.83 -8.96
N LYS A 217 -19.84 -5.13 -8.71
CA LYS A 217 -19.64 -5.77 -7.41
C LYS A 217 -18.53 -6.81 -7.58
N LEU A 218 -17.44 -6.65 -6.85
CA LEU A 218 -16.30 -7.58 -6.94
C LEU A 218 -16.67 -9.00 -6.55
N PHE A 219 -17.55 -9.14 -5.56
CA PHE A 219 -18.02 -10.42 -5.07
C PHE A 219 -19.54 -10.38 -4.86
N GLN A 220 -20.22 -11.45 -5.24
CA GLN A 220 -21.65 -11.66 -5.02
C GLN A 220 -21.87 -13.04 -4.42
N GLY A 221 -22.43 -13.12 -3.21
CA GLY A 221 -22.60 -14.41 -2.52
C GLY A 221 -21.30 -15.19 -2.33
N GLY A 222 -20.18 -14.48 -2.18
CA GLY A 222 -18.85 -15.10 -2.06
C GLY A 222 -18.20 -15.52 -3.39
N GLN A 223 -18.90 -15.35 -4.52
CA GLN A 223 -18.36 -15.66 -5.85
C GLN A 223 -17.76 -14.40 -6.49
N PRO A 224 -16.62 -14.51 -7.18
CA PRO A 224 -16.02 -13.40 -7.89
C PRO A 224 -16.88 -12.96 -9.09
N GLY A 225 -16.96 -11.65 -9.31
CA GLY A 225 -17.72 -11.02 -10.41
C GLY A 225 -16.84 -10.17 -11.32
N PHE A 226 -15.59 -10.59 -11.53
CA PHE A 226 -14.58 -9.77 -12.23
C PHE A 226 -14.85 -9.59 -13.71
N ASP A 227 -15.61 -10.48 -14.34
CA ASP A 227 -15.96 -10.44 -15.77
C ASP A 227 -17.37 -9.92 -16.04
N SER A 228 -18.02 -9.32 -15.04
CA SER A 228 -19.31 -8.64 -15.23
C SER A 228 -19.19 -7.48 -16.22
N PRO A 229 -20.24 -7.15 -16.97
CA PRO A 229 -20.23 -6.02 -17.91
C PRO A 229 -19.79 -4.70 -17.24
N GLN A 230 -20.21 -4.49 -16.00
CA GLN A 230 -19.85 -3.31 -15.21
C GLN A 230 -18.35 -3.27 -14.87
N MET A 231 -17.76 -4.42 -14.56
CA MET A 231 -16.31 -4.49 -14.29
C MET A 231 -15.50 -4.32 -15.57
N VAL A 232 -15.93 -4.90 -16.69
CA VAL A 232 -15.34 -4.67 -18.01
C VAL A 232 -15.34 -3.18 -18.36
N ALA A 233 -16.47 -2.49 -18.14
CA ALA A 233 -16.58 -1.04 -18.37
C ALA A 233 -15.65 -0.25 -17.46
N GLY A 234 -15.52 -0.62 -16.18
CA GLY A 234 -14.60 0.04 -15.23
C GLY A 234 -13.14 -0.14 -15.62
N VAL A 235 -12.70 -1.36 -15.95
CA VAL A 235 -11.34 -1.64 -16.42
C VAL A 235 -11.06 -0.90 -17.73
N LYS A 236 -12.03 -0.91 -18.66
CA LYS A 236 -11.92 -0.15 -19.91
C LYS A 236 -11.73 1.35 -19.66
N GLN A 237 -12.46 1.94 -18.73
CA GLN A 237 -12.37 3.36 -18.39
C GLN A 237 -10.92 3.76 -18.09
N TYR A 238 -10.16 2.93 -17.39
CA TYR A 238 -8.75 3.19 -17.08
C TYR A 238 -7.80 2.84 -18.23
N VAL A 239 -7.90 1.64 -18.76
CA VAL A 239 -7.00 1.15 -19.82
C VAL A 239 -7.14 1.97 -21.11
N ASP A 240 -8.36 2.47 -21.40
CA ASP A 240 -8.67 3.25 -22.60
C ASP A 240 -7.94 4.59 -22.67
N LEU A 241 -7.48 5.14 -21.55
CA LEU A 241 -6.62 6.33 -21.54
C LEU A 241 -5.38 6.12 -22.43
N MET A 242 -4.81 4.91 -22.44
CA MET A 242 -3.71 4.53 -23.33
C MET A 242 -4.21 3.87 -24.62
N ALA A 243 -5.14 2.92 -24.53
CA ALA A 243 -5.55 2.08 -25.63
C ALA A 243 -6.33 2.85 -26.72
N GLY A 244 -7.40 3.55 -26.34
CA GLY A 244 -8.31 4.24 -27.26
C GLY A 244 -8.07 5.73 -27.33
N GLN A 245 -7.95 6.40 -26.19
CA GLN A 245 -7.83 7.85 -26.13
C GLN A 245 -6.43 8.37 -26.52
N LYS A 246 -5.38 7.52 -26.39
CA LYS A 246 -3.98 7.86 -26.73
C LYS A 246 -3.45 9.08 -25.99
N VAL A 247 -3.92 9.30 -24.76
CA VAL A 247 -3.55 10.46 -23.92
C VAL A 247 -2.43 10.16 -22.92
N VAL A 248 -1.91 8.92 -22.94
CA VAL A 248 -0.81 8.43 -22.09
C VAL A 248 0.37 8.05 -22.95
N ASN A 249 1.58 8.37 -22.50
CA ASN A 249 2.80 7.92 -23.18
C ASN A 249 2.90 6.37 -23.09
N PRO A 250 3.09 5.64 -24.21
CA PRO A 250 3.25 4.19 -24.17
C PRO A 250 4.35 3.69 -23.24
N SER A 251 5.42 4.46 -23.00
CA SER A 251 6.48 4.11 -22.05
C SER A 251 5.98 3.96 -20.61
N ASN A 252 4.83 4.53 -20.26
CA ASN A 252 4.23 4.39 -18.93
C ASN A 252 3.79 2.96 -18.61
N ALA A 253 3.66 2.09 -19.62
CA ALA A 253 3.43 0.67 -19.42
C ALA A 253 4.55 -0.05 -18.67
N GLU A 254 5.73 0.58 -18.54
CA GLU A 254 6.88 0.04 -17.81
C GLU A 254 7.10 0.70 -16.44
N TYR A 255 6.28 1.70 -16.06
CA TYR A 255 6.40 2.37 -14.77
C TYR A 255 5.87 1.45 -13.65
N VAL A 256 6.79 0.94 -12.83
CA VAL A 256 6.50 -0.01 -11.73
C VAL A 256 6.22 0.66 -10.39
N ASN A 257 6.53 1.96 -10.30
CA ASN A 257 6.32 2.81 -9.14
C ASN A 257 6.16 4.27 -9.57
N ASP A 258 5.83 5.13 -8.61
CA ASP A 258 5.52 6.53 -8.82
C ASP A 258 6.70 7.44 -9.22
N SER A 259 7.94 6.99 -9.06
CA SER A 259 9.13 7.86 -9.23
C SER A 259 9.20 8.51 -10.61
N ASP A 260 9.02 7.72 -11.68
CA ASP A 260 9.02 8.24 -13.06
C ASP A 260 7.76 9.04 -13.37
N MET A 261 6.62 8.64 -12.81
CA MET A 261 5.35 9.35 -12.94
C MET A 261 5.43 10.76 -12.33
N LEU A 262 5.94 10.88 -11.11
CA LEU A 262 6.14 12.16 -10.41
C LEU A 262 7.12 13.06 -11.16
N LYS A 263 8.21 12.49 -11.66
CA LYS A 263 9.20 13.20 -12.46
C LYS A 263 8.62 13.75 -13.77
N ASP A 264 7.83 12.95 -14.51
CA ASP A 264 7.21 13.37 -15.75
C ASP A 264 6.15 14.46 -15.52
N PHE A 265 5.36 14.34 -14.45
CA PHE A 265 4.38 15.36 -14.09
C PHE A 265 5.07 16.67 -13.65
N ALA A 266 6.04 16.61 -12.74
CA ALA A 266 6.79 17.77 -12.29
C ALA A 266 7.56 18.47 -13.43
N GLY A 267 8.07 17.67 -14.38
CA GLY A 267 8.76 18.17 -15.59
C GLY A 267 7.82 18.69 -16.69
N GLY A 268 6.50 18.73 -16.46
CA GLY A 268 5.51 19.21 -17.44
C GLY A 268 5.32 18.30 -18.65
N LYS A 269 5.79 17.05 -18.61
CA LYS A 269 5.54 16.05 -19.65
C LYS A 269 4.16 15.41 -19.55
N ALA A 270 3.50 15.58 -18.41
CA ALA A 270 2.13 15.16 -18.20
C ALA A 270 1.32 16.27 -17.55
N ALA A 271 0.08 16.43 -17.99
CA ALA A 271 -0.80 17.47 -17.49
C ALA A 271 -1.61 17.02 -16.26
N MET A 272 -1.89 15.74 -16.14
CA MET A 272 -2.66 15.16 -15.04
C MET A 272 -2.04 13.82 -14.58
N MET A 273 -2.26 13.51 -13.32
CA MET A 273 -1.98 12.18 -12.74
C MET A 273 -3.01 11.83 -11.67
N MET A 274 -3.39 10.57 -11.61
CA MET A 274 -4.20 10.02 -10.54
C MET A 274 -3.28 9.27 -9.59
N ILE A 275 -3.13 9.77 -8.37
CA ILE A 275 -2.16 9.24 -7.39
C ILE A 275 -2.63 9.52 -5.97
N GLN A 276 -1.97 8.90 -5.02
CA GLN A 276 -2.28 9.01 -3.59
C GLN A 276 -1.73 10.29 -2.96
N SER A 277 -2.23 10.59 -1.76
CA SER A 277 -2.03 11.83 -1.01
C SER A 277 -0.58 12.14 -0.60
N TYR A 278 0.34 11.20 -0.73
CA TYR A 278 1.79 11.44 -0.48
C TYR A 278 2.49 12.20 -1.63
N ALA A 279 1.88 12.28 -2.81
CA ALA A 279 2.50 12.84 -4.01
C ALA A 279 3.05 14.27 -3.87
N PRO A 280 2.46 15.21 -3.12
CA PRO A 280 3.02 16.54 -2.94
C PRO A 280 4.47 16.55 -2.46
N LYS A 281 4.83 15.59 -1.59
CA LYS A 281 6.22 15.41 -1.13
C LYS A 281 7.15 15.02 -2.28
N GLY A 282 6.76 14.02 -3.06
CA GLY A 282 7.53 13.57 -4.23
C GLY A 282 7.63 14.66 -5.32
N LEU A 283 6.58 15.46 -5.52
CA LEU A 283 6.60 16.59 -6.45
C LEU A 283 7.60 17.67 -6.02
N ALA A 284 7.63 18.02 -4.74
CA ALA A 284 8.58 18.98 -4.20
C ALA A 284 10.04 18.50 -4.38
N GLU A 285 10.30 17.21 -4.18
CA GLU A 285 11.61 16.58 -4.41
C GLU A 285 12.02 16.57 -5.89
N ASN A 286 11.06 16.62 -6.83
CA ASN A 286 11.27 16.79 -8.26
C ASN A 286 11.26 18.27 -8.72
N GLY A 287 11.27 19.21 -7.76
CA GLY A 287 11.40 20.65 -8.01
C GLY A 287 10.08 21.38 -8.31
N MET A 288 8.93 20.70 -8.27
CA MET A 288 7.63 21.34 -8.45
C MET A 288 7.16 21.94 -7.12
N LYS A 289 6.86 23.22 -7.12
CA LYS A 289 6.50 23.97 -5.91
C LYS A 289 5.03 23.79 -5.57
N GLU A 290 4.75 23.91 -4.26
CA GLU A 290 3.38 24.09 -3.80
C GLU A 290 2.72 25.28 -4.54
N GLY A 291 1.48 25.07 -5.00
CA GLY A 291 0.78 26.06 -5.83
C GLY A 291 0.95 25.92 -7.35
N GLU A 292 1.94 25.17 -7.85
CA GLU A 292 2.09 24.88 -9.29
C GLU A 292 1.18 23.75 -9.78
N PHE A 293 0.63 22.97 -8.87
CA PHE A 293 -0.38 21.95 -9.12
C PHE A 293 -1.66 22.22 -8.34
N GLY A 294 -2.74 21.60 -8.75
CA GLY A 294 -3.98 21.53 -7.99
C GLY A 294 -4.42 20.09 -7.80
N ILE A 295 -5.29 19.87 -6.81
CA ILE A 295 -5.83 18.55 -6.47
C ILE A 295 -7.35 18.65 -6.44
N VAL A 296 -8.01 17.73 -7.12
CA VAL A 296 -9.47 17.56 -7.08
C VAL A 296 -9.79 16.07 -6.90
N PRO A 297 -11.01 15.71 -6.46
CA PRO A 297 -11.43 14.32 -6.49
C PRO A 297 -11.25 13.73 -7.90
N ILE A 298 -10.86 12.46 -8.02
CA ILE A 298 -10.88 11.79 -9.32
C ILE A 298 -12.30 11.88 -9.87
N PRO A 299 -12.51 12.48 -11.05
CA PRO A 299 -13.83 12.69 -11.59
C PRO A 299 -14.58 11.38 -11.84
N VAL A 300 -15.88 11.40 -11.63
CA VAL A 300 -16.76 10.28 -11.94
C VAL A 300 -17.47 10.48 -13.28
N ILE A 301 -17.94 9.38 -13.87
CA ILE A 301 -18.78 9.43 -15.06
C ILE A 301 -20.06 10.22 -14.73
N SER A 302 -20.51 11.09 -15.64
CA SER A 302 -21.74 11.86 -15.48
C SER A 302 -22.60 11.78 -16.74
N PRO A 303 -23.89 11.32 -16.63
CA PRO A 303 -24.50 10.74 -15.43
C PRO A 303 -23.89 9.38 -15.07
N LEU A 304 -23.94 9.00 -13.79
CA LEU A 304 -23.54 7.66 -13.37
C LEU A 304 -24.46 6.62 -14.03
N PRO A 305 -23.94 5.49 -14.51
CA PRO A 305 -24.77 4.42 -15.04
C PRO A 305 -25.57 3.73 -13.92
N PRO A 306 -26.61 2.94 -14.26
CA PRO A 306 -27.43 2.23 -13.28
C PRO A 306 -26.59 1.40 -12.30
N GLY A 307 -26.79 1.60 -10.99
CA GLY A 307 -26.01 0.97 -9.93
C GLY A 307 -24.61 1.57 -9.70
N GLY A 308 -24.22 2.55 -10.50
CA GLY A 308 -22.96 3.29 -10.34
C GLY A 308 -22.90 4.09 -9.04
N ARG A 309 -21.72 4.19 -8.45
CA ARG A 309 -21.47 4.89 -7.19
C ARG A 309 -20.45 6.00 -7.39
N LYS A 310 -20.58 7.08 -6.61
CA LYS A 310 -19.61 8.18 -6.62
C LYS A 310 -18.36 7.78 -5.83
N VAL A 311 -17.44 7.08 -6.48
CA VAL A 311 -16.18 6.63 -5.88
C VAL A 311 -15.02 7.30 -6.59
N SER A 312 -14.36 8.21 -5.89
CA SER A 312 -13.15 8.95 -6.36
C SER A 312 -11.87 8.43 -5.71
N SER A 313 -11.99 7.60 -4.67
CA SER A 313 -10.87 6.94 -3.98
C SER A 313 -11.36 5.65 -3.34
N HIS A 314 -10.49 4.68 -3.15
CA HIS A 314 -10.71 3.73 -2.07
C HIS A 314 -10.09 4.28 -0.78
N VAL A 315 -10.49 3.74 0.38
CA VAL A 315 -9.85 4.01 1.67
C VAL A 315 -8.50 3.29 1.64
N ALA A 316 -7.47 4.02 1.19
CA ALA A 316 -6.11 3.49 1.08
C ALA A 316 -5.33 3.71 2.40
N GLY A 317 -4.27 2.95 2.58
CA GLY A 317 -3.40 3.11 3.73
C GLY A 317 -2.48 1.94 3.97
N ILE A 318 -1.64 2.13 4.95
CA ILE A 318 -0.73 1.11 5.44
C ILE A 318 -1.11 0.78 6.87
N ASN A 319 -1.23 -0.49 7.14
CA ASN A 319 -1.42 -1.00 8.48
C ASN A 319 -0.12 -1.62 9.02
N ILE A 320 -0.01 -1.72 10.34
CA ILE A 320 1.09 -2.37 11.03
C ILE A 320 0.56 -3.47 11.93
N GLY A 321 1.28 -4.60 11.96
CA GLY A 321 0.88 -5.76 12.76
C GLY A 321 2.06 -6.47 13.39
N VAL A 322 1.73 -7.38 14.31
CA VAL A 322 2.68 -8.20 15.05
C VAL A 322 2.48 -9.67 14.68
N PHE A 323 3.55 -10.36 14.32
CA PHE A 323 3.47 -11.81 14.11
C PHE A 323 3.22 -12.55 15.44
N LYS A 324 2.35 -13.55 15.40
CA LYS A 324 1.93 -14.33 16.58
C LYS A 324 3.07 -15.11 17.23
N ASN A 325 4.05 -15.51 16.42
CA ASN A 325 5.24 -16.25 16.84
C ASN A 325 6.42 -15.36 17.26
N SER A 326 6.25 -14.03 17.31
CA SER A 326 7.26 -13.14 17.89
C SER A 326 7.64 -13.61 19.30
N ALA A 327 8.92 -13.74 19.55
CA ALA A 327 9.45 -14.11 20.87
C ALA A 327 9.39 -12.95 21.88
N ASN A 328 9.16 -11.71 21.39
CA ASN A 328 9.02 -10.52 22.22
C ASN A 328 7.79 -9.69 21.80
N LYS A 329 6.61 -10.24 22.05
CA LYS A 329 5.33 -9.58 21.70
C LYS A 329 5.13 -8.25 22.41
N ASP A 330 5.50 -8.14 23.68
CA ASP A 330 5.37 -6.89 24.42
C ASP A 330 6.30 -5.80 23.84
N GLY A 331 7.53 -6.16 23.47
CA GLY A 331 8.43 -5.26 22.76
C GLY A 331 7.90 -4.86 21.38
N ALA A 332 7.31 -5.81 20.63
CA ALA A 332 6.70 -5.55 19.35
C ALA A 332 5.49 -4.60 19.46
N LEU A 333 4.62 -4.79 20.44
CA LEU A 333 3.49 -3.88 20.71
C LEU A 333 3.97 -2.48 21.15
N LYS A 334 5.06 -2.38 21.93
CA LYS A 334 5.68 -1.09 22.26
C LYS A 334 6.20 -0.38 20.99
N LEU A 335 6.76 -1.12 20.01
CA LEU A 335 7.17 -0.54 18.73
C LEU A 335 5.98 -0.04 17.93
N VAL A 336 4.87 -0.81 17.89
CA VAL A 336 3.63 -0.37 17.26
C VAL A 336 3.09 0.89 17.91
N ASP A 337 3.04 0.95 19.27
CA ASP A 337 2.58 2.13 20.01
C ASP A 337 3.47 3.36 19.73
N PHE A 338 4.79 3.16 19.70
CA PHE A 338 5.74 4.22 19.39
C PHE A 338 5.51 4.79 17.99
N LEU A 339 5.48 3.94 16.95
CA LEU A 339 5.31 4.38 15.56
C LEU A 339 3.93 4.99 15.28
N THR A 340 2.91 4.65 16.08
CA THR A 340 1.56 5.20 15.99
C THR A 340 1.28 6.27 17.06
N SER A 341 2.31 6.77 17.76
CA SER A 341 2.15 7.90 18.68
C SER A 341 1.92 9.20 17.91
N PRO A 342 1.22 10.20 18.47
CA PRO A 342 1.00 11.48 17.79
C PRO A 342 2.30 12.15 17.33
N ASP A 343 3.34 12.10 18.15
CA ASP A 343 4.63 12.75 17.82
C ASP A 343 5.35 12.03 16.67
N GLU A 344 5.37 10.69 16.66
CA GLU A 344 5.98 9.94 15.56
C GLU A 344 5.17 10.08 14.28
N GLN A 345 3.84 10.09 14.33
CA GLN A 345 2.99 10.35 13.16
C GLN A 345 3.31 11.73 12.55
N LYS A 346 3.43 12.79 13.36
CA LYS A 346 3.83 14.12 12.85
C LYS A 346 5.18 14.09 12.14
N ILE A 347 6.15 13.32 12.65
CA ILE A 347 7.49 13.21 12.05
C ILE A 347 7.42 12.39 10.76
N LEU A 348 6.89 11.16 10.83
CA LEU A 348 6.89 10.22 9.72
C LEU A 348 6.03 10.74 8.56
N ASP A 349 4.82 11.26 8.84
CA ASP A 349 3.92 11.75 7.80
C ASP A 349 4.44 13.03 7.14
N THR A 350 5.11 13.90 7.90
CA THR A 350 5.80 15.06 7.30
C THR A 350 6.95 14.65 6.38
N GLN A 351 7.68 13.59 6.72
CA GLN A 351 8.86 13.17 5.96
C GLN A 351 8.53 12.25 4.78
N LEU A 352 7.50 11.42 4.90
CA LEU A 352 7.11 10.43 3.88
C LEU A 352 5.89 10.87 3.07
N GLY A 353 5.06 11.80 3.60
CA GLY A 353 3.94 12.40 2.90
C GLY A 353 2.55 11.76 3.08
N PRO A 354 2.35 10.63 3.81
CA PRO A 354 1.01 10.11 4.04
C PRO A 354 0.20 11.02 4.97
N LEU A 355 -1.07 10.67 5.15
CA LEU A 355 -1.96 11.34 6.09
C LEU A 355 -1.86 10.67 7.46
N PRO A 356 -1.88 11.43 8.57
CA PRO A 356 -1.93 10.85 9.90
C PRO A 356 -3.16 9.95 10.09
N VAL A 357 -2.98 8.85 10.81
CA VAL A 357 -4.08 7.97 11.21
C VAL A 357 -4.51 8.19 12.66
N VAL A 358 -3.82 9.09 13.36
CA VAL A 358 -4.09 9.47 14.76
C VAL A 358 -4.68 10.87 14.80
N GLN A 359 -5.84 11.01 15.46
CA GLN A 359 -6.60 12.28 15.47
C GLN A 359 -5.78 13.45 16.01
N GLU A 360 -5.01 13.25 17.07
CA GLU A 360 -4.21 14.29 17.71
C GLU A 360 -3.13 14.87 16.79
N ALA A 361 -2.58 14.06 15.87
CA ALA A 361 -1.57 14.51 14.91
C ALA A 361 -2.11 15.61 13.98
N TYR A 362 -3.41 15.56 13.63
CA TYR A 362 -4.04 16.61 12.81
C TYR A 362 -4.14 17.99 13.48
N ASN A 363 -3.87 18.11 14.78
CA ASN A 363 -3.81 19.41 15.44
C ASN A 363 -2.54 20.20 15.05
N ASP A 364 -1.54 19.55 14.44
CA ASP A 364 -0.36 20.23 13.93
C ASP A 364 -0.73 21.03 12.66
N PRO A 365 -0.35 22.34 12.57
CA PRO A 365 -0.62 23.18 11.41
C PRO A 365 -0.17 22.60 10.07
N LYS A 366 0.88 21.76 10.04
CA LYS A 366 1.37 21.07 8.85
C LYS A 366 0.33 20.18 8.18
N PHE A 367 -0.68 19.70 8.94
CA PHE A 367 -1.77 18.87 8.42
C PHE A 367 -3.07 19.65 8.22
N GLN A 368 -3.01 20.99 8.15
CA GLN A 368 -4.15 21.86 7.90
C GLN A 368 -4.10 22.54 6.52
N THR A 369 -3.27 22.04 5.60
CA THR A 369 -3.14 22.61 4.24
C THR A 369 -4.40 22.38 3.41
N PRO A 370 -4.64 23.17 2.34
CA PRO A 370 -5.76 22.98 1.42
C PRO A 370 -5.74 21.56 0.78
N GLU A 371 -4.56 21.04 0.45
CA GLU A 371 -4.37 19.71 -0.15
C GLU A 371 -4.87 18.63 0.81
N ILE A 372 -4.45 18.67 2.07
CA ILE A 372 -4.89 17.71 3.10
C ILE A 372 -6.38 17.81 3.35
N LYS A 373 -6.95 19.02 3.36
CA LYS A 373 -8.41 19.21 3.47
C LYS A 373 -9.13 18.55 2.29
N THR A 374 -8.61 18.70 1.07
CA THR A 374 -9.18 18.05 -0.12
C THR A 374 -9.19 16.53 0.04
N PHE A 375 -8.10 15.91 0.50
CA PHE A 375 -8.07 14.47 0.72
C PHE A 375 -9.00 14.00 1.86
N LYS A 376 -9.13 14.77 2.92
CA LYS A 376 -10.12 14.50 3.99
C LYS A 376 -11.54 14.52 3.44
N ASP A 377 -11.86 15.48 2.59
CA ASP A 377 -13.17 15.58 1.94
C ASP A 377 -13.42 14.41 0.97
N ILE A 378 -12.41 13.98 0.22
CA ILE A 378 -12.50 12.79 -0.64
C ILE A 378 -12.79 11.54 0.21
N LEU A 379 -12.03 11.33 1.29
CA LEU A 379 -12.24 10.20 2.20
C LEU A 379 -13.62 10.20 2.85
N ALA A 380 -14.15 11.38 3.20
CA ALA A 380 -15.45 11.51 3.85
C ALA A 380 -16.63 11.34 2.90
N ASN A 381 -16.51 11.78 1.62
CA ASN A 381 -17.67 12.00 0.75
C ASN A 381 -17.66 11.17 -0.53
N SER A 382 -16.53 10.57 -0.92
CA SER A 382 -16.39 9.85 -2.19
C SER A 382 -15.36 8.71 -2.14
N SER A 383 -15.19 8.07 -0.99
CA SER A 383 -14.35 6.88 -0.86
C SER A 383 -15.15 5.66 -0.44
N GLU A 384 -14.66 4.49 -0.86
CA GLU A 384 -15.17 3.19 -0.41
C GLU A 384 -14.00 2.29 0.01
N THR A 385 -14.24 1.43 1.01
CA THR A 385 -13.28 0.39 1.40
C THR A 385 -13.41 -0.81 0.47
N LEU A 386 -12.29 -1.37 0.00
CA LEU A 386 -12.31 -2.66 -0.68
C LEU A 386 -12.94 -3.72 0.23
N PRO A 387 -13.55 -4.78 -0.33
CA PRO A 387 -14.17 -5.82 0.49
C PRO A 387 -13.18 -6.47 1.45
N MET A 388 -13.40 -6.33 2.76
CA MET A 388 -12.52 -6.88 3.80
C MET A 388 -12.81 -8.36 4.01
N ILE A 389 -12.42 -9.18 3.02
CA ILE A 389 -12.63 -10.63 2.96
C ILE A 389 -11.30 -11.36 2.69
N PRO A 390 -11.19 -12.67 3.00
CA PRO A 390 -9.95 -13.42 2.78
C PRO A 390 -9.44 -13.45 1.34
N GLN A 391 -10.33 -13.30 0.37
CA GLN A 391 -10.00 -13.36 -1.07
C GLN A 391 -9.51 -12.03 -1.65
N GLU A 392 -9.46 -10.96 -0.86
CA GLU A 392 -9.17 -9.61 -1.35
C GLU A 392 -7.76 -9.52 -1.96
N ALA A 393 -6.71 -9.97 -1.27
CA ALA A 393 -5.34 -9.93 -1.79
C ALA A 393 -5.15 -10.75 -3.09
N GLN A 394 -5.94 -11.82 -3.25
CA GLN A 394 -5.94 -12.59 -4.48
C GLN A 394 -6.64 -11.83 -5.62
N PHE A 395 -7.72 -11.08 -5.33
CA PHE A 395 -8.33 -10.15 -6.29
C PHE A 395 -7.29 -9.12 -6.77
N GLU A 396 -6.58 -8.45 -5.87
CA GLU A 396 -5.56 -7.48 -6.27
C GLU A 396 -4.51 -8.11 -7.18
N THR A 397 -4.01 -9.29 -6.84
CA THR A 397 -3.01 -9.99 -7.64
C THR A 397 -3.55 -10.36 -9.02
N LEU A 398 -4.72 -10.98 -9.09
CA LEU A 398 -5.28 -11.51 -10.35
C LEU A 398 -5.76 -10.39 -11.28
N VAL A 399 -6.57 -9.47 -10.76
CA VAL A 399 -7.14 -8.37 -11.57
C VAL A 399 -6.07 -7.31 -11.85
N GLY A 400 -5.23 -6.99 -10.88
CA GLY A 400 -4.14 -6.02 -11.07
C GLY A 400 -3.15 -6.46 -12.15
N ASN A 401 -2.71 -7.73 -12.14
CA ASN A 401 -1.85 -8.26 -13.21
C ASN A 401 -2.58 -8.33 -14.57
N THR A 402 -3.90 -8.53 -14.57
CA THR A 402 -4.69 -8.47 -15.80
C THR A 402 -4.70 -7.06 -16.38
N VAL A 403 -4.92 -6.03 -15.55
CA VAL A 403 -4.89 -4.62 -15.98
C VAL A 403 -3.50 -4.24 -16.49
N LYS A 404 -2.45 -4.59 -15.74
CA LYS A 404 -1.06 -4.39 -16.17
C LYS A 404 -0.80 -4.99 -17.56
N GLN A 405 -1.23 -6.22 -17.82
CA GLN A 405 -1.05 -6.86 -19.12
C GLN A 405 -1.83 -6.15 -20.24
N LEU A 406 -3.06 -5.72 -19.97
CA LEU A 406 -3.87 -4.94 -20.93
C LEU A 406 -3.23 -3.60 -21.28
N ILE A 407 -2.62 -2.91 -20.31
CA ILE A 407 -1.85 -1.68 -20.54
C ILE A 407 -0.61 -1.96 -21.39
N ALA A 408 0.15 -3.03 -21.10
CA ALA A 408 1.31 -3.43 -21.88
C ALA A 408 0.93 -3.80 -23.33
N ASP A 409 -0.20 -4.49 -23.53
CA ASP A 409 -0.73 -4.81 -24.84
C ASP A 409 -1.12 -3.55 -25.62
N ALA A 410 -1.79 -2.59 -24.97
CA ALA A 410 -2.12 -1.29 -25.56
C ALA A 410 -0.87 -0.49 -25.95
N ALA A 411 0.16 -0.47 -25.09
CA ALA A 411 1.43 0.19 -25.36
C ALA A 411 2.17 -0.40 -26.57
N SER A 412 2.08 -1.73 -26.76
CA SER A 412 2.66 -2.45 -27.88
C SER A 412 1.83 -2.34 -29.19
N GLY A 413 0.72 -1.59 -29.18
CA GLY A 413 -0.14 -1.38 -30.35
C GLY A 413 -1.16 -2.48 -30.60
N LYS A 414 -1.33 -3.45 -29.68
CA LYS A 414 -2.38 -4.45 -29.80
C LYS A 414 -3.76 -3.82 -29.54
N THR A 415 -4.79 -4.37 -30.14
CA THR A 415 -6.17 -3.98 -29.88
C THR A 415 -6.60 -4.43 -28.50
N VAL A 416 -7.07 -3.49 -27.69
CA VAL A 416 -7.64 -3.74 -26.36
C VAL A 416 -9.07 -3.20 -26.34
N ASP A 417 -9.99 -4.01 -26.85
CA ASP A 417 -11.43 -3.74 -26.90
C ASP A 417 -12.18 -4.41 -25.72
N ASP A 418 -13.48 -4.21 -25.65
CA ASP A 418 -14.34 -4.78 -24.61
C ASP A 418 -14.25 -6.30 -24.54
N GLN A 419 -14.14 -6.97 -25.70
CA GLN A 419 -14.05 -8.43 -25.75
C GLN A 419 -12.70 -8.92 -25.23
N THR A 420 -11.60 -8.22 -25.56
CA THR A 420 -10.25 -8.52 -25.04
C THR A 420 -10.23 -8.36 -23.51
N ILE A 421 -10.77 -7.25 -22.99
CA ILE A 421 -10.86 -7.00 -21.54
C ILE A 421 -11.70 -8.09 -20.86
N LYS A 422 -12.88 -8.40 -21.42
CA LYS A 422 -13.77 -9.44 -20.89
C LYS A 422 -13.08 -10.80 -20.82
N ASN A 423 -12.40 -11.22 -21.89
CA ASN A 423 -11.69 -12.49 -21.92
C ASN A 423 -10.59 -12.57 -20.86
N ALA A 424 -9.81 -11.50 -20.68
CA ALA A 424 -8.75 -11.41 -19.69
C ALA A 424 -9.33 -11.47 -18.25
N LEU A 425 -10.40 -10.73 -17.97
CA LEU A 425 -11.09 -10.75 -16.67
C LEU A 425 -11.78 -12.09 -16.39
N THR A 426 -12.34 -12.77 -17.42
CA THR A 426 -12.90 -14.12 -17.28
C THR A 426 -11.81 -15.12 -16.88
N ALA A 427 -10.59 -15.00 -17.42
CA ALA A 427 -9.47 -15.84 -17.03
C ALA A 427 -9.06 -15.59 -15.56
N ALA A 428 -9.02 -14.33 -15.10
CA ALA A 428 -8.78 -13.98 -13.71
C ALA A 428 -9.88 -14.53 -12.79
N ASN A 429 -11.15 -14.40 -13.19
CA ASN A 429 -12.32 -14.92 -12.47
C ASN A 429 -12.24 -16.44 -12.26
N LYS A 430 -11.90 -17.19 -13.31
CA LYS A 430 -11.71 -18.66 -13.24
C LYS A 430 -10.58 -19.05 -12.29
N LYS A 431 -9.43 -18.35 -12.33
CA LYS A 431 -8.31 -18.60 -11.41
C LYS A 431 -8.74 -18.38 -9.95
N MET A 432 -9.50 -17.33 -9.65
CA MET A 432 -10.04 -17.08 -8.33
C MET A 432 -10.92 -18.23 -7.84
N GLN A 433 -11.80 -18.76 -8.70
CA GLN A 433 -12.72 -19.85 -8.37
C GLN A 433 -12.01 -21.18 -8.10
N THR A 434 -10.88 -21.42 -8.75
CA THR A 434 -10.10 -22.68 -8.61
C THR A 434 -9.06 -22.63 -7.49
N GLY A 435 -8.98 -21.53 -6.75
CA GLY A 435 -8.06 -21.39 -5.63
C GLY A 435 -6.66 -20.92 -6.03
N GLY A 436 -6.50 -20.44 -7.29
CA GLY A 436 -5.31 -19.77 -7.83
C GLY A 436 -4.09 -20.65 -7.98
#